data_8392fadbcfe526598479bfd402cec65e
#
_entry.id   8392fadbcfe526598479bfd402cec65e
#
_cell.length_a   1.000
_cell.length_b   1.000
_cell.length_c   1.000
_cell.angle_alpha   90.00
_cell.angle_beta   90.00
_cell.angle_gamma   90.00
#
_symmetry.space_group_name_H-M   'P 1'
#
loop_
_entity.id
_entity.type
_entity.pdbx_description
1 polymer ?
#
loop_
_entity_poly.entity_id
_entity_poly.type
_entity_poly.pdbx_seq_one_letter_code
_entity_poly.pdbx_strand_id
1 'polypeptide(L)'
;MTRVIKYVFYDILRTRFILIYTLFLLASTVALFQLDSDGSKVILSLMNIALMVVPLVSVVFTTIHFYNSYEFIELMLAQPVNRKVVLMGEYLAVAMSLCFAFTAGVGIPMVVYGAGNQGFTLLYSGIMLTLVFVSLAFLSAVLTRDKAKAIGVALLFWFYFSLIYDGLLLWIIYSFGDYPLEKITLALVALNPIDLARILILLKLDISALMGYTGAFYKDFFGSYIGLFFSTALLCVWIVIPTAMALRIFKRKDL
;
A
#
# COMPACT_ATOMS: atom_id res chain seq x y z
N MET A 1 10.04 16.66 -16.53
CA MET A 1 9.59 15.73 -15.47
C MET A 1 9.34 16.45 -14.14
N THR A 2 10.31 17.11 -13.54
CA THR A 2 10.18 17.78 -12.22
C THR A 2 9.07 18.84 -12.15
N ARG A 3 8.86 19.63 -13.22
CA ARG A 3 7.79 20.64 -13.25
C ARG A 3 6.39 20.02 -13.24
N VAL A 4 6.18 18.93 -13.98
CA VAL A 4 4.90 18.19 -14.00
C VAL A 4 4.62 17.61 -12.63
N ILE A 5 5.59 16.89 -12.04
CA ILE A 5 5.46 16.31 -10.71
C ILE A 5 5.09 17.37 -9.67
N LYS A 6 5.79 18.51 -9.69
CA LYS A 6 5.55 19.61 -8.73
C LYS A 6 4.14 20.19 -8.87
N TYR A 7 3.69 20.43 -10.10
CA TYR A 7 2.37 20.96 -10.36
C TYR A 7 1.28 20.00 -9.88
N VAL A 8 1.32 18.75 -10.34
CA VAL A 8 0.33 17.72 -9.98
C VAL A 8 0.35 17.44 -8.48
N PHE A 9 1.52 17.38 -7.85
CA PHE A 9 1.64 17.18 -6.41
C PHE A 9 0.93 18.28 -5.60
N TYR A 10 1.15 19.56 -5.94
CA TYR A 10 0.46 20.66 -5.25
C TYR A 10 -1.03 20.70 -5.52
N ASP A 11 -1.47 20.32 -6.72
CA ASP A 11 -2.87 20.21 -7.07
C ASP A 11 -3.55 19.12 -6.22
N ILE A 12 -2.95 17.95 -6.14
CA ILE A 12 -3.45 16.83 -5.34
C ILE A 12 -3.53 17.18 -3.85
N LEU A 13 -2.51 17.80 -3.27
CA LEU A 13 -2.51 18.16 -1.84
C LEU A 13 -3.62 19.12 -1.45
N ARG A 14 -4.12 19.92 -2.39
CA ARG A 14 -5.25 20.84 -2.17
C ARG A 14 -6.61 20.18 -2.33
N THR A 15 -6.66 18.93 -2.78
CA THR A 15 -7.93 18.23 -2.95
C THR A 15 -8.56 17.94 -1.58
N ARG A 16 -9.87 18.13 -1.47
CA ARG A 16 -10.63 17.82 -0.25
C ARG A 16 -10.48 16.36 0.16
N PHE A 17 -10.29 15.47 -0.80
CA PHE A 17 -10.14 14.05 -0.55
C PHE A 17 -8.87 13.73 0.28
N ILE A 18 -7.72 14.29 -0.11
CA ILE A 18 -6.46 14.11 0.62
C ILE A 18 -6.55 14.70 2.04
N LEU A 19 -7.17 15.88 2.17
CA LEU A 19 -7.38 16.48 3.49
C LEU A 19 -8.26 15.60 4.40
N ILE A 20 -9.37 15.08 3.89
CA ILE A 20 -10.26 14.18 4.65
C ILE A 20 -9.51 12.90 5.03
N TYR A 21 -8.75 12.30 4.11
CA TYR A 21 -7.95 11.12 4.38
C TYR A 21 -6.91 11.36 5.47
N THR A 22 -6.16 12.45 5.39
CA THR A 22 -5.15 12.83 6.39
C THR A 22 -5.80 13.09 7.76
N LEU A 23 -6.93 13.82 7.79
CA LEU A 23 -7.67 14.10 9.03
C LEU A 23 -8.24 12.82 9.66
N PHE A 24 -8.78 11.92 8.84
CA PHE A 24 -9.27 10.62 9.31
C PHE A 24 -8.17 9.81 9.98
N LEU A 25 -7.02 9.69 9.35
CA LEU A 25 -5.86 8.97 9.90
C LEU A 25 -5.34 9.65 11.17
N LEU A 26 -5.25 10.97 11.16
CA LEU A 26 -4.80 11.74 12.32
C LEU A 26 -5.76 11.56 13.50
N ALA A 27 -7.06 11.71 13.27
CA ALA A 27 -8.08 11.55 14.32
C ALA A 27 -8.07 10.11 14.86
N SER A 28 -8.00 9.10 13.99
CA SER A 28 -7.93 7.70 14.40
C SER A 28 -6.68 7.40 15.22
N THR A 29 -5.51 7.92 14.81
CA THR A 29 -4.25 7.72 15.53
C THR A 29 -4.28 8.38 16.90
N VAL A 30 -4.68 9.65 16.97
CA VAL A 30 -4.78 10.38 18.24
C VAL A 30 -5.80 9.73 19.18
N ALA A 31 -6.97 9.34 18.66
CA ALA A 31 -8.00 8.67 19.46
C ALA A 31 -7.48 7.37 20.08
N LEU A 32 -6.79 6.53 19.31
CA LEU A 32 -6.23 5.27 19.80
C LEU A 32 -5.16 5.49 20.89
N PHE A 33 -4.28 6.48 20.72
CA PHE A 33 -3.30 6.82 21.76
C PHE A 33 -3.91 7.40 23.03
N GLN A 34 -5.11 8.00 22.95
CA GLN A 34 -5.83 8.48 24.13
C GLN A 34 -6.62 7.37 24.83
N LEU A 35 -7.06 6.34 24.08
CA LEU A 35 -7.87 5.23 24.62
C LEU A 35 -7.05 4.19 25.36
N ASP A 36 -5.81 3.92 24.93
CA ASP A 36 -4.95 2.92 25.55
C ASP A 36 -3.56 3.49 25.80
N SER A 37 -3.03 3.23 26.99
CA SER A 37 -1.67 3.62 27.40
C SER A 37 -0.60 2.64 26.93
N ASP A 38 -1.00 1.42 26.48
CA ASP A 38 -0.09 0.42 25.95
C ASP A 38 0.18 0.66 24.45
N GLY A 39 1.35 1.23 24.17
CA GLY A 39 1.76 1.55 22.80
C GLY A 39 1.72 0.36 21.82
N SER A 40 1.95 -0.87 22.31
CA SER A 40 1.89 -2.07 21.46
C SER A 40 0.48 -2.38 20.99
N LYS A 41 -0.53 -2.23 21.85
CA LYS A 41 -1.94 -2.42 21.50
C LYS A 41 -2.43 -1.34 20.55
N VAL A 42 -2.00 -0.10 20.77
CA VAL A 42 -2.31 1.03 19.89
C VAL A 42 -1.77 0.75 18.48
N ILE A 43 -0.51 0.33 18.37
CA ILE A 43 0.10 0.04 17.07
C ILE A 43 -0.59 -1.15 16.37
N LEU A 44 -1.01 -2.17 17.13
CA LEU A 44 -1.78 -3.29 16.58
C LEU A 44 -3.12 -2.84 16.00
N SER A 45 -3.82 -1.96 16.71
CA SER A 45 -5.10 -1.40 16.25
C SER A 45 -4.90 -0.51 15.03
N LEU A 46 -3.86 0.34 15.04
CA LEU A 46 -3.48 1.17 13.89
C LEU A 46 -3.06 0.33 12.68
N MET A 47 -2.36 -0.78 12.90
CA MET A 47 -2.01 -1.73 11.84
C MET A 47 -3.27 -2.21 11.12
N ASN A 48 -4.29 -2.67 11.84
CA ASN A 48 -5.52 -3.15 11.22
C ASN A 48 -6.23 -2.05 10.40
N ILE A 49 -6.29 -0.83 10.92
CA ILE A 49 -6.83 0.32 10.18
C ILE A 49 -5.98 0.61 8.94
N ALA A 50 -4.65 0.66 9.07
CA ALA A 50 -3.76 0.95 7.98
C ALA A 50 -3.82 -0.10 6.87
N LEU A 51 -3.79 -1.41 7.22
CA LEU A 51 -3.84 -2.51 6.25
C LEU A 51 -5.14 -2.54 5.43
N MET A 52 -6.23 -2.01 5.97
CA MET A 52 -7.53 -1.94 5.28
C MET A 52 -7.70 -0.61 4.52
N VAL A 53 -7.46 0.51 5.18
CA VAL A 53 -7.78 1.85 4.67
C VAL A 53 -6.75 2.32 3.64
N VAL A 54 -5.44 2.11 3.89
CA VAL A 54 -4.39 2.60 2.99
C VAL A 54 -4.49 2.00 1.59
N PRO A 55 -4.63 0.67 1.41
CA PRO A 55 -4.83 0.07 0.10
C PRO A 55 -6.11 0.56 -0.59
N LEU A 56 -7.23 0.61 0.14
CA LEU A 56 -8.52 1.04 -0.40
C LEU A 56 -8.45 2.48 -0.92
N VAL A 57 -7.97 3.40 -0.08
CA VAL A 57 -7.84 4.82 -0.45
C VAL A 57 -6.88 4.99 -1.62
N SER A 58 -5.76 4.26 -1.61
CA SER A 58 -4.76 4.32 -2.68
C SER A 58 -5.33 3.91 -4.03
N VAL A 59 -6.10 2.79 -4.11
CA VAL A 59 -6.66 2.36 -5.40
C VAL A 59 -7.78 3.26 -5.88
N VAL A 60 -8.68 3.67 -5.00
CA VAL A 60 -9.83 4.52 -5.36
C VAL A 60 -9.35 5.91 -5.80
N PHE A 61 -8.53 6.56 -4.97
CA PHE A 61 -8.06 7.91 -5.27
C PHE A 61 -7.22 7.94 -6.55
N THR A 62 -6.25 7.04 -6.67
CA THR A 62 -5.36 6.99 -7.83
C THR A 62 -6.14 6.80 -9.13
N THR A 63 -7.10 5.86 -9.14
CA THR A 63 -7.90 5.60 -10.34
C THR A 63 -8.77 6.79 -10.71
N ILE A 64 -9.44 7.41 -9.73
CA ILE A 64 -10.26 8.61 -9.97
C ILE A 64 -9.40 9.78 -10.46
N HIS A 65 -8.25 10.01 -9.83
CA HIS A 65 -7.34 11.10 -10.21
C HIS A 65 -6.83 10.91 -11.63
N PHE A 66 -6.39 9.72 -12.01
CA PHE A 66 -5.91 9.42 -13.36
C PHE A 66 -6.95 9.79 -14.44
N TYR A 67 -8.22 9.42 -14.23
CA TYR A 67 -9.28 9.77 -15.19
C TYR A 67 -9.68 11.24 -15.16
N ASN A 68 -9.60 11.90 -14.02
CA ASN A 68 -9.86 13.34 -13.93
C ASN A 68 -8.73 14.14 -14.59
N SER A 69 -7.51 13.63 -14.60
CA SER A 69 -6.34 14.23 -15.25
C SER A 69 -6.19 13.82 -16.73
N TYR A 70 -7.14 13.06 -17.29
CA TYR A 70 -7.00 12.49 -18.63
C TYR A 70 -6.84 13.56 -19.71
N GLU A 71 -7.65 14.62 -19.68
CA GLU A 71 -7.55 15.77 -20.61
C GLU A 71 -6.19 16.46 -20.50
N PHE A 72 -5.68 16.62 -19.28
CA PHE A 72 -4.34 17.18 -19.04
C PHE A 72 -3.25 16.27 -19.63
N ILE A 73 -3.39 14.96 -19.47
CA ILE A 73 -2.46 13.97 -20.04
C ILE A 73 -2.48 14.05 -21.57
N GLU A 74 -3.64 14.14 -22.21
CA GLU A 74 -3.78 14.31 -23.67
C GLU A 74 -3.12 15.60 -24.16
N LEU A 75 -3.36 16.73 -23.49
CA LEU A 75 -2.72 18.00 -23.81
C LEU A 75 -1.19 17.93 -23.70
N MET A 76 -0.67 17.26 -22.69
CA MET A 76 0.76 17.06 -22.54
C MET A 76 1.35 16.15 -23.62
N LEU A 77 0.59 15.17 -24.11
CA LEU A 77 1.00 14.26 -25.16
C LEU A 77 0.94 14.88 -26.56
N ALA A 78 0.13 15.93 -26.75
CA ALA A 78 0.13 16.74 -27.97
C ALA A 78 1.42 17.58 -28.10
N GLN A 79 2.17 17.78 -27.02
CA GLN A 79 3.49 18.40 -27.04
C GLN A 79 4.59 17.36 -27.31
N PRO A 80 5.79 17.75 -27.75
CA PRO A 80 6.90 16.81 -28.00
C PRO A 80 7.50 16.27 -26.68
N VAL A 81 6.66 15.67 -25.82
CA VAL A 81 7.04 15.08 -24.54
C VAL A 81 6.93 13.56 -24.60
N ASN A 82 7.89 12.87 -24.01
CA ASN A 82 7.89 11.41 -24.00
C ASN A 82 6.75 10.87 -23.13
N ARG A 83 5.92 9.98 -23.67
CA ARG A 83 4.78 9.33 -22.98
C ARG A 83 5.14 8.72 -21.63
N LYS A 84 6.36 8.15 -21.50
CA LYS A 84 6.84 7.61 -20.21
C LYS A 84 7.01 8.71 -19.15
N VAL A 85 7.50 9.88 -19.55
CA VAL A 85 7.76 10.99 -18.63
C VAL A 85 6.46 11.54 -18.07
N VAL A 86 5.41 11.60 -18.89
CA VAL A 86 4.09 12.06 -18.46
C VAL A 86 3.50 11.06 -17.46
N LEU A 87 3.40 9.78 -17.81
CA LEU A 87 2.82 8.76 -16.93
C LEU A 87 3.59 8.60 -15.62
N MET A 88 4.94 8.59 -15.67
CA MET A 88 5.76 8.52 -14.45
C MET A 88 5.66 9.79 -13.61
N GLY A 89 5.45 10.94 -14.24
CA GLY A 89 5.19 12.20 -13.54
C GLY A 89 3.92 12.15 -12.71
N GLU A 90 2.82 11.69 -13.32
CA GLU A 90 1.54 11.46 -12.64
C GLU A 90 1.66 10.42 -11.52
N TYR A 91 2.26 9.25 -11.83
CA TYR A 91 2.49 8.19 -10.85
C TYR A 91 3.23 8.70 -9.61
N LEU A 92 4.37 9.38 -9.81
CA LEU A 92 5.19 9.88 -8.70
C LEU A 92 4.47 10.98 -7.91
N ALA A 93 3.73 11.85 -8.58
CA ALA A 93 2.97 12.91 -7.91
C ALA A 93 1.88 12.33 -6.99
N VAL A 94 1.09 11.37 -7.51
CA VAL A 94 0.06 10.68 -6.72
C VAL A 94 0.68 9.88 -5.56
N ALA A 95 1.72 9.10 -5.84
CA ALA A 95 2.41 8.29 -4.84
C ALA A 95 2.98 9.16 -3.70
N MET A 96 3.69 10.24 -4.04
CA MET A 96 4.23 11.16 -3.03
C MET A 96 3.14 11.85 -2.23
N SER A 97 2.02 12.25 -2.86
CA SER A 97 0.91 12.93 -2.16
C SER A 97 0.24 12.01 -1.14
N LEU A 98 -0.03 10.76 -1.51
CA LEU A 98 -0.62 9.77 -0.60
C LEU A 98 0.35 9.35 0.50
N CYS A 99 1.64 9.15 0.18
CA CYS A 99 2.67 8.88 1.20
C CYS A 99 2.81 10.05 2.18
N PHE A 100 2.77 11.29 1.70
CA PHE A 100 2.81 12.47 2.54
C PHE A 100 1.57 12.55 3.45
N ALA A 101 0.37 12.33 2.91
CA ALA A 101 -0.87 12.31 3.67
C ALA A 101 -0.87 11.23 4.76
N PHE A 102 -0.40 10.02 4.45
CA PHE A 102 -0.25 8.93 5.41
C PHE A 102 0.77 9.27 6.50
N THR A 103 1.94 9.79 6.11
CA THR A 103 3.01 10.18 7.05
C THR A 103 2.56 11.33 7.96
N ALA A 104 1.80 12.29 7.43
CA ALA A 104 1.25 13.38 8.23
C ALA A 104 0.17 12.87 9.18
N GLY A 105 -0.75 12.01 8.71
CA GLY A 105 -1.88 11.52 9.53
C GLY A 105 -1.46 10.52 10.62
N VAL A 106 -0.52 9.63 10.34
CA VAL A 106 -0.08 8.59 11.28
C VAL A 106 1.27 8.93 11.89
N GLY A 107 2.23 9.44 11.11
CA GLY A 107 3.61 9.65 11.55
C GLY A 107 3.75 10.77 12.55
N ILE A 108 3.09 11.91 12.36
CA ILE A 108 3.18 13.04 13.30
C ILE A 108 2.71 12.62 14.70
N PRO A 109 1.51 12.04 14.88
CA PRO A 109 1.09 11.57 16.22
C PRO A 109 2.04 10.51 16.79
N MET A 110 2.54 9.57 15.98
CA MET A 110 3.46 8.54 16.46
C MET A 110 4.76 9.12 17.05
N VAL A 111 5.28 10.17 16.44
CA VAL A 111 6.46 10.87 16.97
C VAL A 111 6.12 11.60 18.28
N VAL A 112 4.98 12.27 18.33
CA VAL A 112 4.51 13.01 19.53
C VAL A 112 4.28 12.07 20.72
N TYR A 113 3.69 10.90 20.48
CA TYR A 113 3.41 9.90 21.53
C TYR A 113 4.56 8.91 21.78
N GLY A 114 5.68 9.03 21.08
CA GLY A 114 6.88 8.23 21.34
C GLY A 114 6.76 6.75 20.97
N ALA A 115 6.11 6.42 19.84
CA ALA A 115 5.86 5.04 19.41
C ALA A 115 7.13 4.22 19.04
N GLY A 116 8.33 4.80 19.09
CA GLY A 116 9.61 4.11 18.94
C GLY A 116 9.76 3.32 17.61
N ASN A 117 10.56 2.26 17.65
CA ASN A 117 10.86 1.43 16.47
C ASN A 117 9.63 0.72 15.88
N GLN A 118 8.64 0.41 16.70
CA GLN A 118 7.39 -0.24 16.26
C GLN A 118 6.60 0.71 15.37
N GLY A 119 6.50 1.99 15.74
CA GLY A 119 5.87 3.04 14.93
C GLY A 119 6.57 3.25 13.59
N PHE A 120 7.92 3.24 13.56
CA PHE A 120 8.68 3.33 12.30
C PHE A 120 8.39 2.18 11.36
N THR A 121 8.25 0.94 11.88
CA THR A 121 7.93 -0.22 11.04
C THR A 121 6.53 -0.10 10.45
N LEU A 122 5.55 0.38 11.22
CA LEU A 122 4.20 0.63 10.71
C LEU A 122 4.19 1.71 9.63
N LEU A 123 4.92 2.81 9.83
CA LEU A 123 5.06 3.87 8.82
C LEU A 123 5.71 3.35 7.55
N TYR A 124 6.81 2.62 7.68
CA TYR A 124 7.50 2.00 6.54
C TYR A 124 6.57 1.08 5.75
N SER A 125 5.89 0.16 6.45
CA SER A 125 4.97 -0.79 5.82
C SER A 125 3.78 -0.10 5.15
N GLY A 126 3.21 0.94 5.75
CA GLY A 126 2.12 1.71 5.17
C GLY A 126 2.55 2.51 3.93
N ILE A 127 3.77 3.08 3.92
CA ILE A 127 4.34 3.73 2.73
C ILE A 127 4.53 2.71 1.61
N MET A 128 5.10 1.53 1.89
CA MET A 128 5.28 0.47 0.89
C MET A 128 3.95 0.00 0.32
N LEU A 129 2.93 -0.21 1.17
CA LEU A 129 1.57 -0.55 0.71
C LEU A 129 0.96 0.55 -0.15
N THR A 130 1.10 1.81 0.22
CA THR A 130 0.65 2.94 -0.61
C THR A 130 1.25 2.84 -2.02
N LEU A 131 2.58 2.63 -2.13
CA LEU A 131 3.27 2.51 -3.42
C LEU A 131 2.80 1.30 -4.24
N VAL A 132 2.61 0.14 -3.60
CA VAL A 132 2.10 -1.07 -4.25
C VAL A 132 0.71 -0.83 -4.83
N PHE A 133 -0.22 -0.31 -4.02
CA PHE A 133 -1.61 -0.14 -4.44
C PHE A 133 -1.81 1.03 -5.41
N VAL A 134 -0.98 2.05 -5.35
CA VAL A 134 -0.89 3.08 -6.41
C VAL A 134 -0.44 2.44 -7.73
N SER A 135 0.56 1.55 -7.71
CA SER A 135 1.03 0.84 -8.91
C SER A 135 -0.05 -0.04 -9.55
N LEU A 136 -0.80 -0.79 -8.74
CA LEU A 136 -1.92 -1.61 -9.18
C LEU A 136 -3.07 -0.75 -9.74
N ALA A 137 -3.35 0.38 -9.12
CA ALA A 137 -4.37 1.32 -9.57
C ALA A 137 -4.00 1.96 -10.93
N PHE A 138 -2.75 2.37 -11.12
CA PHE A 138 -2.29 2.84 -12.42
C PHE A 138 -2.38 1.76 -13.50
N LEU A 139 -2.04 0.51 -13.16
CA LEU A 139 -2.20 -0.61 -14.08
C LEU A 139 -3.68 -0.78 -14.48
N SER A 140 -4.61 -0.78 -13.52
CA SER A 140 -6.06 -0.90 -13.80
C SER A 140 -6.56 0.24 -14.67
N ALA A 141 -6.14 1.48 -14.41
CA ALA A 141 -6.53 2.66 -15.16
C ALA A 141 -6.02 2.65 -16.60
N VAL A 142 -4.80 2.15 -16.80
CA VAL A 142 -4.22 2.03 -18.16
C VAL A 142 -4.82 0.86 -18.94
N LEU A 143 -5.20 -0.25 -18.28
CA LEU A 143 -5.83 -1.41 -18.93
C LEU A 143 -7.23 -1.11 -19.47
N THR A 144 -7.97 -0.23 -18.82
CA THR A 144 -9.35 0.06 -19.16
C THR A 144 -9.47 1.39 -19.93
N ARG A 145 -10.59 1.57 -20.63
CA ARG A 145 -10.94 2.85 -21.30
C ARG A 145 -12.06 3.61 -20.57
N ASP A 146 -12.69 2.95 -19.62
CA ASP A 146 -13.86 3.46 -18.91
C ASP A 146 -13.52 3.64 -17.43
N LYS A 147 -13.85 4.79 -16.87
CA LYS A 147 -13.58 5.17 -15.47
C LYS A 147 -14.24 4.19 -14.50
N ALA A 148 -15.49 3.81 -14.72
CA ALA A 148 -16.23 2.92 -13.82
C ALA A 148 -15.61 1.52 -13.83
N LYS A 149 -15.23 0.99 -15.00
CA LYS A 149 -14.54 -0.30 -15.13
C LYS A 149 -13.18 -0.27 -14.46
N ALA A 150 -12.43 0.82 -14.60
CA ALA A 150 -11.13 0.95 -13.95
C ALA A 150 -11.23 0.93 -12.42
N ILE A 151 -12.20 1.68 -11.86
CA ILE A 151 -12.48 1.68 -10.43
C ILE A 151 -12.88 0.27 -9.98
N GLY A 152 -13.74 -0.42 -10.74
CA GLY A 152 -14.14 -1.79 -10.46
C GLY A 152 -12.95 -2.75 -10.41
N VAL A 153 -12.05 -2.72 -11.40
CA VAL A 153 -10.83 -3.56 -11.42
C VAL A 153 -9.90 -3.21 -10.26
N ALA A 154 -9.72 -1.93 -9.96
CA ALA A 154 -8.88 -1.49 -8.84
C ALA A 154 -9.45 -1.96 -7.48
N LEU A 155 -10.77 -1.86 -7.29
CA LEU A 155 -11.45 -2.39 -6.11
C LEU A 155 -11.38 -3.91 -6.03
N LEU A 156 -11.43 -4.63 -7.16
CA LEU A 156 -11.23 -6.09 -7.18
C LEU A 156 -9.82 -6.47 -6.70
N PHE A 157 -8.76 -5.73 -7.06
CA PHE A 157 -7.42 -5.96 -6.51
C PHE A 157 -7.40 -5.78 -4.99
N TRP A 158 -7.99 -4.68 -4.49
CA TRP A 158 -8.08 -4.46 -3.06
C TRP A 158 -8.86 -5.58 -2.35
N PHE A 159 -10.04 -5.93 -2.84
CA PHE A 159 -10.89 -6.96 -2.27
C PHE A 159 -10.22 -8.34 -2.29
N TYR A 160 -9.54 -8.67 -3.38
CA TYR A 160 -8.80 -9.92 -3.51
C TYR A 160 -7.70 -10.05 -2.45
N PHE A 161 -6.82 -9.04 -2.35
CA PHE A 161 -5.70 -9.11 -1.41
C PHE A 161 -6.09 -8.90 0.06
N SER A 162 -7.17 -8.16 0.34
CA SER A 162 -7.59 -7.86 1.71
C SER A 162 -8.52 -8.90 2.32
N LEU A 163 -9.31 -9.61 1.51
CA LEU A 163 -10.36 -10.49 2.01
C LEU A 163 -10.30 -11.91 1.41
N ILE A 164 -10.28 -12.02 0.07
CA ILE A 164 -10.31 -13.34 -0.58
C ILE A 164 -9.04 -14.12 -0.28
N TYR A 165 -7.88 -13.46 -0.36
CA TYR A 165 -6.59 -14.12 -0.15
C TYR A 165 -6.44 -14.66 1.26
N ASP A 166 -6.80 -13.87 2.29
CA ASP A 166 -6.78 -14.30 3.70
C ASP A 166 -7.70 -15.51 3.90
N GLY A 167 -8.91 -15.49 3.31
CA GLY A 167 -9.84 -16.61 3.35
C GLY A 167 -9.29 -17.88 2.69
N LEU A 168 -8.65 -17.75 1.52
CA LEU A 168 -7.99 -18.87 0.83
C LEU A 168 -6.85 -19.45 1.64
N LEU A 169 -6.03 -18.59 2.25
CA LEU A 169 -4.92 -19.01 3.09
C LEU A 169 -5.40 -19.79 4.32
N LEU A 170 -6.44 -19.28 5.00
CA LEU A 170 -7.06 -19.99 6.13
C LEU A 170 -7.66 -21.33 5.70
N TRP A 171 -8.33 -21.37 4.55
CA TRP A 171 -8.88 -22.61 4.01
C TRP A 171 -7.79 -23.65 3.71
N ILE A 172 -6.67 -23.24 3.11
CA ILE A 172 -5.53 -24.13 2.83
C ILE A 172 -4.94 -24.67 4.15
N ILE A 173 -4.69 -23.81 5.13
CA ILE A 173 -4.14 -24.20 6.43
C ILE A 173 -5.06 -25.21 7.13
N TYR A 174 -6.37 -24.97 7.10
CA TYR A 174 -7.35 -25.86 7.71
C TYR A 174 -7.45 -27.22 6.98
N SER A 175 -7.46 -27.20 5.64
CA SER A 175 -7.65 -28.42 4.82
C SER A 175 -6.42 -29.35 4.85
N PHE A 176 -5.23 -28.79 5.05
CA PHE A 176 -3.96 -29.53 5.03
C PHE A 176 -3.23 -29.48 6.38
N GLY A 177 -3.94 -29.30 7.49
CA GLY A 177 -3.37 -29.14 8.82
C GLY A 177 -2.49 -30.31 9.31
N ASP A 178 -2.67 -31.51 8.75
CA ASP A 178 -1.87 -32.69 9.07
C ASP A 178 -0.48 -32.72 8.40
N TYR A 179 -0.20 -31.78 7.49
CA TYR A 179 1.07 -31.68 6.76
C TYR A 179 1.94 -30.54 7.30
N PRO A 180 3.28 -30.62 7.17
CA PRO A 180 4.18 -29.53 7.55
C PRO A 180 4.03 -28.35 6.55
N LEU A 181 3.12 -27.43 6.85
CA LEU A 181 2.76 -26.33 5.97
C LEU A 181 3.66 -25.09 6.10
N GLU A 182 4.67 -25.10 6.97
CA GLU A 182 5.45 -23.91 7.34
C GLU A 182 6.08 -23.22 6.12
N LYS A 183 6.71 -23.99 5.23
CA LYS A 183 7.34 -23.44 4.01
C LYS A 183 6.30 -23.00 2.98
N ILE A 184 5.18 -23.70 2.90
CA ILE A 184 4.11 -23.39 1.94
C ILE A 184 3.38 -22.13 2.38
N THR A 185 3.04 -21.98 3.65
CA THR A 185 2.41 -20.78 4.20
C THR A 185 3.31 -19.57 4.07
N LEU A 186 4.62 -19.72 4.27
CA LEU A 186 5.59 -18.65 4.05
C LEU A 186 5.60 -18.18 2.58
N ALA A 187 5.60 -19.13 1.63
CA ALA A 187 5.53 -18.80 0.21
C ALA A 187 4.19 -18.13 -0.18
N LEU A 188 3.07 -18.60 0.37
CA LEU A 188 1.76 -18.00 0.15
C LEU A 188 1.69 -16.58 0.71
N VAL A 189 2.11 -16.36 1.95
CA VAL A 189 2.17 -15.02 2.54
C VAL A 189 3.04 -14.07 1.72
N ALA A 190 4.16 -14.56 1.17
CA ALA A 190 5.04 -13.78 0.31
C ALA A 190 4.36 -13.28 -0.99
N LEU A 191 3.29 -13.94 -1.42
CA LEU A 191 2.51 -13.56 -2.60
C LEU A 191 1.47 -12.45 -2.33
N ASN A 192 1.16 -12.15 -1.06
CA ASN A 192 0.23 -11.09 -0.69
C ASN A 192 0.98 -9.87 -0.10
N PRO A 193 0.94 -8.70 -0.73
CA PRO A 193 1.63 -7.51 -0.21
C PRO A 193 1.06 -7.03 1.13
N ILE A 194 -0.24 -7.26 1.42
CA ILE A 194 -0.86 -6.90 2.69
C ILE A 194 -0.34 -7.78 3.82
N ASP A 195 -0.25 -9.11 3.58
CA ASP A 195 0.27 -10.04 4.58
C ASP A 195 1.75 -9.84 4.84
N LEU A 196 2.54 -9.53 3.81
CA LEU A 196 3.95 -9.15 3.99
C LEU A 196 4.08 -7.94 4.93
N ALA A 197 3.28 -6.90 4.73
CA ALA A 197 3.27 -5.71 5.58
C ALA A 197 2.79 -6.04 7.00
N ARG A 198 1.76 -6.88 7.14
CA ARG A 198 1.25 -7.36 8.43
C ARG A 198 2.33 -8.06 9.23
N ILE A 199 3.03 -9.03 8.63
CA ILE A 199 4.09 -9.79 9.31
C ILE A 199 5.24 -8.88 9.72
N LEU A 200 5.67 -7.95 8.87
CA LEU A 200 6.73 -7.00 9.21
C LEU A 200 6.41 -6.19 10.49
N ILE A 201 5.15 -5.80 10.66
CA ILE A 201 4.71 -5.04 11.84
C ILE A 201 4.62 -5.96 13.07
N LEU A 202 3.98 -7.14 12.93
CA LEU A 202 3.76 -8.08 14.04
C LEU A 202 5.07 -8.60 14.64
N LEU A 203 6.09 -8.83 13.82
CA LEU A 203 7.40 -9.29 14.28
C LEU A 203 8.13 -8.25 15.13
N LYS A 204 7.88 -6.96 14.90
CA LYS A 204 8.45 -5.87 15.72
C LYS A 204 7.68 -5.61 17.01
N LEU A 205 6.43 -6.08 17.07
CA LEU A 205 5.59 -5.97 18.28
C LEU A 205 5.85 -7.09 19.31
N ASP A 206 6.78 -8.01 19.04
CA ASP A 206 7.02 -9.22 19.88
C ASP A 206 5.77 -10.08 20.17
N ILE A 207 4.67 -9.81 19.47
CA ILE A 207 3.40 -10.55 19.58
C ILE A 207 3.49 -11.92 18.87
N SER A 208 4.57 -12.16 18.15
CA SER A 208 4.85 -13.46 17.51
C SER A 208 4.75 -14.65 18.48
N ALA A 209 5.00 -14.45 19.75
CA ALA A 209 4.82 -15.47 20.79
C ALA A 209 3.36 -15.92 20.97
N LEU A 210 2.38 -15.05 20.62
CA LEU A 210 0.95 -15.37 20.70
C LEU A 210 0.44 -16.13 19.47
N MET A 211 1.23 -16.19 18.39
CA MET A 211 0.88 -16.89 17.14
C MET A 211 1.19 -18.40 17.19
N GLY A 212 1.67 -18.92 18.33
CA GLY A 212 2.00 -20.34 18.48
C GLY A 212 3.22 -20.77 17.65
N TYR A 213 3.28 -22.05 17.25
CA TYR A 213 4.40 -22.64 16.52
C TYR A 213 4.68 -21.95 15.17
N THR A 214 3.63 -21.59 14.44
CA THR A 214 3.73 -20.86 13.17
C THR A 214 4.36 -19.48 13.36
N GLY A 215 4.04 -18.80 14.47
CA GLY A 215 4.63 -17.51 14.81
C GLY A 215 6.12 -17.58 15.12
N ALA A 216 6.58 -18.65 15.79
CA ALA A 216 7.99 -18.89 16.04
C ALA A 216 8.76 -19.04 14.72
N PHE A 217 8.24 -19.83 13.79
CA PHE A 217 8.85 -20.03 12.47
C PHE A 217 8.92 -18.72 11.66
N TYR A 218 7.86 -17.90 11.69
CA TYR A 218 7.88 -16.57 11.05
C TYR A 218 8.89 -15.65 11.72
N LYS A 219 9.04 -15.71 13.05
CA LYS A 219 10.02 -14.90 13.79
C LYS A 219 11.44 -15.26 13.38
N ASP A 220 11.75 -16.54 13.26
CA ASP A 220 13.08 -17.02 12.88
C ASP A 220 13.47 -16.59 11.47
N PHE A 221 12.53 -16.60 10.53
CA PHE A 221 12.80 -16.20 9.15
C PHE A 221 12.71 -14.70 8.93
N PHE A 222 11.54 -14.07 9.16
CA PHE A 222 11.30 -12.67 8.89
C PHE A 222 11.87 -11.72 9.96
N GLY A 223 12.12 -12.20 11.18
CA GLY A 223 12.77 -11.43 12.24
C GLY A 223 14.26 -11.20 12.00
N SER A 224 14.86 -11.98 11.10
CA SER A 224 16.25 -11.82 10.67
C SER A 224 16.42 -10.64 9.72
N TYR A 225 17.64 -10.13 9.58
CA TYR A 225 17.97 -9.11 8.55
C TYR A 225 17.69 -9.63 7.14
N ILE A 226 17.85 -10.92 6.90
CA ILE A 226 17.57 -11.58 5.62
C ILE A 226 16.07 -11.53 5.31
N GLY A 227 15.23 -11.83 6.30
CA GLY A 227 13.77 -11.78 6.14
C GLY A 227 13.24 -10.37 5.89
N LEU A 228 13.78 -9.37 6.59
CA LEU A 228 13.46 -7.95 6.33
C LEU A 228 13.84 -7.53 4.91
N PHE A 229 15.04 -7.91 4.46
CA PHE A 229 15.48 -7.64 3.09
C PHE A 229 14.60 -8.35 2.06
N PHE A 230 14.28 -9.62 2.29
CA PHE A 230 13.42 -10.42 1.43
C PHE A 230 12.02 -9.81 1.29
N SER A 231 11.38 -9.44 2.41
CA SER A 231 10.06 -8.81 2.39
C SER A 231 10.07 -7.47 1.67
N THR A 232 11.10 -6.66 1.89
CA THR A 232 11.28 -5.38 1.18
C THR A 232 11.47 -5.60 -0.32
N ALA A 233 12.30 -6.57 -0.71
CA ALA A 233 12.52 -6.91 -2.11
C ALA A 233 11.23 -7.37 -2.80
N LEU A 234 10.40 -8.18 -2.14
CA LEU A 234 9.11 -8.60 -2.66
C LEU A 234 8.13 -7.43 -2.80
N LEU A 235 8.05 -6.54 -1.80
CA LEU A 235 7.23 -5.33 -1.92
C LEU A 235 7.70 -4.44 -3.07
N CYS A 236 9.02 -4.31 -3.28
CA CYS A 236 9.57 -3.61 -4.45
C CYS A 236 9.18 -4.29 -5.77
N VAL A 237 9.16 -5.61 -5.83
CA VAL A 237 8.68 -6.37 -6.99
C VAL A 237 7.21 -6.05 -7.27
N TRP A 238 6.36 -6.00 -6.24
CA TRP A 238 4.96 -5.59 -6.33
C TRP A 238 4.75 -4.14 -6.79
N ILE A 239 5.72 -3.26 -6.57
CA ILE A 239 5.71 -1.89 -7.10
C ILE A 239 6.17 -1.87 -8.57
N VAL A 240 7.30 -2.52 -8.85
CA VAL A 240 7.98 -2.42 -10.15
C VAL A 240 7.22 -3.15 -11.27
N ILE A 241 6.71 -4.36 -11.00
CA ILE A 241 6.02 -5.15 -12.04
C ILE A 241 4.77 -4.44 -12.57
N PRO A 242 3.78 -4.03 -11.74
CA PRO A 242 2.58 -3.36 -12.24
C PRO A 242 2.90 -2.01 -12.89
N THR A 243 3.85 -1.25 -12.34
CA THR A 243 4.28 0.03 -12.94
C THR A 243 4.92 -0.17 -14.30
N ALA A 244 5.81 -1.17 -14.45
CA ALA A 244 6.44 -1.49 -15.73
C ALA A 244 5.42 -1.98 -16.77
N MET A 245 4.44 -2.79 -16.36
CA MET A 245 3.33 -3.23 -17.21
C MET A 245 2.48 -2.03 -17.65
N ALA A 246 2.09 -1.15 -16.73
CA ALA A 246 1.33 0.06 -17.02
C ALA A 246 2.07 0.94 -18.06
N LEU A 247 3.37 1.16 -17.87
CA LEU A 247 4.21 1.91 -18.81
C LEU A 247 4.29 1.27 -20.20
N ARG A 248 4.39 -0.06 -20.29
CA ARG A 248 4.42 -0.78 -21.56
C ARG A 248 3.10 -0.67 -22.32
N ILE A 249 1.97 -0.83 -21.61
CA ILE A 249 0.64 -0.74 -22.20
C ILE A 249 0.34 0.69 -22.65
N PHE A 250 0.63 1.68 -21.80
CA PHE A 250 0.41 3.09 -22.11
C PHE A 250 1.16 3.57 -23.35
N LYS A 251 2.37 3.04 -23.59
CA LYS A 251 3.14 3.36 -24.82
C LYS A 251 2.46 2.89 -26.10
N ARG A 252 1.73 1.77 -26.04
CA ARG A 252 1.10 1.13 -27.20
C ARG A 252 -0.36 1.56 -27.37
N LYS A 253 -0.90 2.29 -26.41
CA LYS A 253 -2.29 2.75 -26.43
C LYS A 253 -2.39 3.96 -27.36
N ASP A 254 -3.25 3.88 -28.37
CA ASP A 254 -3.66 5.03 -29.17
C ASP A 254 -4.62 5.87 -28.29
N LEU A 255 -4.19 7.08 -27.99
CA LEU A 255 -4.88 8.08 -27.19
C LEU A 255 -5.42 9.14 -28.14
#